data_7626062315ee570cba7e679eda7e95ff
#
_entry.id   7626062315ee570cba7e679eda7e95ff
#
_cell.length_a   1.000
_cell.length_b   1.000
_cell.length_c   1.000
_cell.angle_alpha   90.00
_cell.angle_beta   90.00
_cell.angle_gamma   90.00
#
_symmetry.space_group_name_H-M   'P 1'
#
loop_
_entity.id
_entity.type
_entity.pdbx_description
1 polymer ?
#
loop_
_entity_poly.entity_id
_entity_poly.type
_entity_poly.pdbx_seq_one_letter_code
_entity_poly.pdbx_strand_id
1 'polypeptide(L)'
;MIDELNNKFLKASKITGGYGSGPDILHSCDISVGKGEIAVIVGPNGAGKSTAMKAIFGMLDVREGSILLDGVDITNLTTQDRVRVGMGFVPQNQNIFTSMTVEENLEMGAFIRKDDFSDTLEQVFELFPILKEKRKQAAGELSGGQRQQVAVGRALMTKPKILMLDEPTAGVSPIVMDELFDRIIEVSGTGIPILMVEQNARQALGIADTGYVMVQGRNAYTGSGRKLLADPEVRKSFLGG
;
A
#
# COMPACT_ATOMS: atom_id res chain seq x y z
N MET A 1 -11.36 -14.85 -18.30
CA MET A 1 -10.55 -15.31 -17.11
C MET A 1 -9.04 -15.34 -17.38
N ILE A 2 -8.53 -15.83 -18.53
CA ILE A 2 -7.08 -15.80 -18.83
C ILE A 2 -6.65 -14.38 -19.29
N ASP A 3 -7.50 -13.65 -20.02
CA ASP A 3 -7.20 -12.28 -20.49
C ASP A 3 -7.22 -11.21 -19.39
N GLU A 4 -8.05 -11.36 -18.37
CA GLU A 4 -8.10 -10.40 -17.25
C GLU A 4 -6.86 -10.46 -16.36
N LEU A 5 -6.20 -11.61 -16.26
CA LEU A 5 -4.95 -11.78 -15.52
C LEU A 5 -3.73 -11.21 -16.24
N ASN A 6 -3.82 -11.04 -17.57
CA ASN A 6 -2.72 -10.48 -18.38
C ASN A 6 -2.67 -8.93 -18.33
N ASN A 7 -3.71 -8.26 -17.83
CA ASN A 7 -3.80 -6.80 -17.85
C ASN A 7 -3.56 -6.16 -16.46
N LYS A 8 -3.04 -6.92 -15.48
CA LYS A 8 -2.72 -6.39 -14.15
C LYS A 8 -1.39 -5.64 -14.18
N PHE A 9 -1.36 -4.45 -13.54
CA PHE A 9 -0.19 -3.59 -13.47
C PHE A 9 0.91 -4.18 -12.57
N LEU A 10 0.51 -4.67 -11.37
CA LEU A 10 1.35 -5.47 -10.50
C LEU A 10 0.78 -6.89 -10.44
N LYS A 11 1.64 -7.91 -10.55
CA LYS A 11 1.27 -9.31 -10.43
C LYS A 11 2.35 -10.07 -9.68
N ALA A 12 2.06 -10.47 -8.46
CA ALA A 12 2.84 -11.43 -7.68
C ALA A 12 2.16 -12.79 -7.78
N SER A 13 2.85 -13.78 -8.33
CA SER A 13 2.29 -15.10 -8.62
C SER A 13 3.01 -16.19 -7.83
N LYS A 14 2.25 -16.97 -7.06
CA LYS A 14 2.71 -18.12 -6.26
C LYS A 14 3.92 -17.81 -5.40
N ILE A 15 3.97 -16.59 -4.83
CA ILE A 15 5.11 -16.19 -4.02
C ILE A 15 5.18 -17.01 -2.74
N THR A 16 6.36 -17.61 -2.51
CA THR A 16 6.73 -18.36 -1.31
C THR A 16 8.00 -17.75 -0.76
N GLY A 17 8.07 -17.57 0.57
CA GLY A 17 9.25 -16.97 1.21
C GLY A 17 9.00 -16.54 2.65
N GLY A 18 10.05 -16.00 3.25
CA GLY A 18 10.08 -15.57 4.66
C GLY A 18 11.33 -14.75 4.96
N TYR A 19 11.63 -14.57 6.25
CA TYR A 19 12.77 -13.75 6.68
C TYR A 19 14.08 -14.56 6.70
N GLY A 20 15.09 -14.08 5.97
CA GLY A 20 16.43 -14.70 5.92
C GLY A 20 16.38 -16.19 5.61
N SER A 21 17.12 -17.00 6.35
CA SER A 21 17.10 -18.46 6.24
C SER A 21 16.02 -19.17 7.08
N GLY A 22 15.11 -18.39 7.70
CA GLY A 22 14.01 -18.93 8.51
C GLY A 22 12.94 -19.66 7.69
N PRO A 23 11.90 -20.20 8.33
CA PRO A 23 10.82 -20.89 7.65
C PRO A 23 10.03 -19.95 6.72
N ASP A 24 9.35 -20.54 5.74
CA ASP A 24 8.44 -19.79 4.90
C ASP A 24 7.25 -19.31 5.73
N ILE A 25 6.91 -18.03 5.53
CA ILE A 25 5.71 -17.39 6.06
C ILE A 25 4.66 -17.30 4.98
N LEU A 26 5.09 -17.11 3.73
CA LEU A 26 4.24 -17.10 2.55
C LEU A 26 4.29 -18.43 1.84
N HIS A 27 3.14 -18.94 1.42
CA HIS A 27 3.01 -20.26 0.82
C HIS A 27 2.16 -20.16 -0.45
N SER A 28 2.80 -19.91 -1.60
CA SER A 28 2.16 -19.83 -2.91
C SER A 28 1.03 -18.77 -2.98
N CYS A 29 1.34 -17.55 -2.52
CA CYS A 29 0.39 -16.43 -2.54
C CYS A 29 0.28 -15.80 -3.92
N ASP A 30 -0.94 -15.44 -4.31
CA ASP A 30 -1.24 -14.70 -5.53
C ASP A 30 -1.84 -13.34 -5.17
N ILE A 31 -1.19 -12.24 -5.60
CA ILE A 31 -1.65 -10.86 -5.34
C ILE A 31 -1.45 -10.05 -6.61
N SER A 32 -2.47 -9.32 -7.02
CA SER A 32 -2.40 -8.47 -8.21
C SER A 32 -3.23 -7.21 -8.05
N VAL A 33 -2.87 -6.16 -8.78
CA VAL A 33 -3.63 -4.91 -8.87
C VAL A 33 -3.54 -4.35 -10.29
N GLY A 34 -4.65 -3.86 -10.82
CA GLY A 34 -4.74 -3.18 -12.13
C GLY A 34 -4.46 -1.68 -12.01
N LYS A 35 -4.30 -0.99 -13.16
CA LYS A 35 -4.12 0.46 -13.21
C LYS A 35 -5.35 1.17 -12.62
N GLY A 36 -5.13 2.11 -11.70
CA GLY A 36 -6.20 2.85 -11.03
C GLY A 36 -7.10 1.99 -10.12
N GLU A 37 -6.72 0.74 -9.84
CA GLU A 37 -7.45 -0.14 -8.91
C GLU A 37 -6.87 -0.05 -7.50
N ILE A 38 -7.71 -0.30 -6.51
CA ILE A 38 -7.34 -0.52 -5.12
C ILE A 38 -7.43 -2.01 -4.82
N ALA A 39 -6.29 -2.65 -4.54
CA ALA A 39 -6.21 -4.01 -4.04
C ALA A 39 -5.90 -4.01 -2.55
N VAL A 40 -6.64 -4.78 -1.76
CA VAL A 40 -6.51 -4.81 -0.31
C VAL A 40 -6.23 -6.22 0.18
N ILE A 41 -5.23 -6.34 1.05
CA ILE A 41 -4.90 -7.57 1.77
C ILE A 41 -5.40 -7.44 3.20
N VAL A 42 -6.29 -8.33 3.62
CA VAL A 42 -6.85 -8.39 4.98
C VAL A 42 -6.64 -9.79 5.58
N GLY A 43 -6.84 -9.91 6.88
CA GLY A 43 -6.73 -11.18 7.58
C GLY A 43 -6.26 -10.99 9.04
N PRO A 44 -6.25 -12.04 9.86
CA PRO A 44 -5.86 -11.95 11.26
C PRO A 44 -4.39 -11.54 11.43
N ASN A 45 -4.04 -11.16 12.68
CA ASN A 45 -2.64 -10.91 13.03
C ASN A 45 -1.82 -12.18 12.82
N GLY A 46 -0.61 -12.03 12.27
CA GLY A 46 0.24 -13.17 11.91
C GLY A 46 -0.15 -13.92 10.63
N ALA A 47 -1.17 -13.47 9.88
CA ALA A 47 -1.56 -14.12 8.62
C ALA A 47 -0.54 -13.99 7.48
N GLY A 48 0.51 -13.17 7.63
CA GLY A 48 1.52 -12.95 6.60
C GLY A 48 1.27 -11.72 5.72
N LYS A 49 0.30 -10.84 6.04
CA LYS A 49 -0.07 -9.65 5.24
C LYS A 49 1.12 -8.71 4.97
N SER A 50 1.73 -8.18 6.05
CA SER A 50 2.90 -7.28 5.91
C SER A 50 4.13 -8.02 5.37
N THR A 51 4.22 -9.35 5.56
CA THR A 51 5.25 -10.18 4.93
C THR A 51 5.08 -10.22 3.41
N ALA A 52 3.84 -10.40 2.92
CA ALA A 52 3.53 -10.35 1.48
C ALA A 52 3.84 -8.97 0.89
N MET A 53 3.45 -7.90 1.58
CA MET A 53 3.76 -6.53 1.18
C MET A 53 5.28 -6.30 1.07
N LYS A 54 6.04 -6.71 2.08
CA LYS A 54 7.51 -6.58 2.12
C LYS A 54 8.19 -7.43 1.06
N ALA A 55 7.71 -8.64 0.78
CA ALA A 55 8.23 -9.49 -0.30
C ALA A 55 8.00 -8.82 -1.67
N ILE A 56 6.80 -8.30 -1.91
CA ILE A 56 6.48 -7.57 -3.15
C ILE A 56 7.32 -6.30 -3.30
N PHE A 57 7.66 -5.63 -2.21
CA PHE A 57 8.52 -4.44 -2.23
C PHE A 57 10.03 -4.74 -2.27
N GLY A 58 10.44 -6.02 -2.14
CA GLY A 58 11.85 -6.45 -2.19
C GLY A 58 12.61 -6.27 -0.87
N MET A 59 11.90 -6.24 0.24
CA MET A 59 12.48 -6.25 1.59
C MET A 59 12.70 -7.67 2.13
N LEU A 60 12.18 -8.67 1.41
CA LEU A 60 12.33 -10.09 1.72
C LEU A 60 12.60 -10.85 0.43
N ASP A 61 13.37 -11.94 0.56
CA ASP A 61 13.67 -12.82 -0.55
C ASP A 61 12.44 -13.68 -0.90
N VAL A 62 12.05 -13.64 -2.17
CA VAL A 62 11.08 -14.56 -2.75
C VAL A 62 11.84 -15.80 -3.18
N ARG A 63 11.53 -16.94 -2.56
CA ARG A 63 12.21 -18.22 -2.82
C ARG A 63 11.60 -18.95 -4.01
N GLU A 64 10.25 -18.80 -4.17
CA GLU A 64 9.50 -19.35 -5.30
C GLU A 64 8.46 -18.35 -5.77
N GLY A 65 8.09 -18.44 -7.03
CA GLY A 65 7.13 -17.54 -7.66
C GLY A 65 7.80 -16.40 -8.42
N SER A 66 7.00 -15.42 -8.83
CA SER A 66 7.48 -14.27 -9.61
C SER A 66 6.67 -13.01 -9.30
N ILE A 67 7.30 -11.86 -9.49
CA ILE A 67 6.68 -10.55 -9.34
C ILE A 67 6.91 -9.74 -10.62
N LEU A 68 5.81 -9.38 -11.28
CA LEU A 68 5.83 -8.55 -12.49
C LEU A 68 5.26 -7.16 -12.18
N LEU A 69 5.90 -6.11 -12.68
CA LEU A 69 5.43 -4.73 -12.66
C LEU A 69 5.33 -4.23 -14.09
N ASP A 70 4.14 -3.90 -14.56
CA ASP A 70 3.84 -3.46 -15.94
C ASP A 70 4.46 -4.43 -16.99
N GLY A 71 4.35 -5.74 -16.72
CA GLY A 71 4.89 -6.81 -17.55
C GLY A 71 6.38 -7.10 -17.38
N VAL A 72 7.12 -6.28 -16.62
CA VAL A 72 8.56 -6.46 -16.38
C VAL A 72 8.78 -7.29 -15.13
N ASP A 73 9.61 -8.32 -15.21
CA ASP A 73 9.98 -9.14 -14.05
C ASP A 73 10.90 -8.35 -13.11
N ILE A 74 10.42 -8.16 -11.86
CA ILE A 74 11.13 -7.46 -10.80
C ILE A 74 11.47 -8.38 -9.63
N THR A 75 11.30 -9.68 -9.77
CA THR A 75 11.42 -10.67 -8.67
C THR A 75 12.74 -10.55 -7.94
N ASN A 76 13.84 -10.40 -8.67
CA ASN A 76 15.20 -10.35 -8.12
C ASN A 76 15.75 -8.92 -7.98
N LEU A 77 14.94 -7.88 -8.24
CA LEU A 77 15.38 -6.49 -8.04
C LEU A 77 15.48 -6.15 -6.56
N THR A 78 16.53 -5.39 -6.21
CA THR A 78 16.67 -4.83 -4.87
C THR A 78 15.54 -3.84 -4.57
N THR A 79 15.26 -3.56 -3.29
CA THR A 79 14.29 -2.54 -2.86
C THR A 79 14.57 -1.19 -3.54
N GLN A 80 15.84 -0.77 -3.63
CA GLN A 80 16.22 0.49 -4.27
C GLN A 80 15.86 0.50 -5.75
N ASP A 81 16.09 -0.61 -6.47
CA ASP A 81 15.76 -0.70 -7.89
C ASP A 81 14.25 -0.74 -8.11
N ARG A 82 13.47 -1.38 -7.21
CA ARG A 82 12.01 -1.34 -7.25
C ARG A 82 11.47 0.08 -7.05
N VAL A 83 12.07 0.88 -6.18
CA VAL A 83 11.75 2.32 -6.07
C VAL A 83 12.07 3.05 -7.38
N ARG A 84 13.23 2.79 -8.01
CA ARG A 84 13.62 3.43 -9.29
C ARG A 84 12.68 3.08 -10.45
N VAL A 85 12.11 1.88 -10.48
CA VAL A 85 11.11 1.51 -11.51
C VAL A 85 9.71 2.03 -11.20
N GLY A 86 9.52 2.70 -10.05
CA GLY A 86 8.30 3.44 -9.72
C GLY A 86 7.44 2.83 -8.62
N MET A 87 7.98 2.01 -7.73
CA MET A 87 7.23 1.52 -6.56
C MET A 87 7.37 2.51 -5.39
N GLY A 88 6.25 3.05 -4.90
CA GLY A 88 6.19 3.83 -3.65
C GLY A 88 5.73 2.96 -2.49
N PHE A 89 6.29 3.18 -1.28
CA PHE A 89 5.93 2.41 -0.10
C PHE A 89 5.78 3.31 1.12
N VAL A 90 4.68 3.13 1.85
CA VAL A 90 4.41 3.78 3.14
C VAL A 90 4.38 2.70 4.21
N PRO A 91 5.40 2.61 5.08
CA PRO A 91 5.41 1.64 6.18
C PRO A 91 4.45 2.07 7.29
N GLN A 92 3.99 1.11 8.09
CA GLN A 92 3.09 1.32 9.23
C GLN A 92 3.68 2.29 10.27
N ASN A 93 4.96 2.18 10.57
CA ASN A 93 5.63 2.95 11.62
C ASN A 93 6.83 3.72 11.08
N GLN A 94 7.25 4.78 11.82
CA GLN A 94 8.44 5.59 11.50
C GLN A 94 8.41 6.15 10.07
N ASN A 95 7.21 6.53 9.63
CA ASN A 95 6.95 6.92 8.26
C ASN A 95 7.10 8.42 8.00
N ILE A 96 7.51 9.23 8.98
CA ILE A 96 7.80 10.67 8.86
C ILE A 96 9.02 11.09 9.68
N PHE A 97 9.60 12.24 9.34
CA PHE A 97 10.64 12.91 10.11
C PHE A 97 9.98 13.94 11.04
N THR A 98 9.82 13.59 12.31
CA THR A 98 9.05 14.39 13.28
C THR A 98 9.65 15.76 13.60
N SER A 99 10.97 15.92 13.47
CA SER A 99 11.69 17.18 13.69
C SER A 99 11.69 18.13 12.48
N MET A 100 11.31 17.62 11.30
CA MET A 100 11.20 18.41 10.08
C MET A 100 9.78 18.98 9.94
N THR A 101 9.64 20.06 9.19
CA THR A 101 8.34 20.60 8.78
C THR A 101 7.61 19.64 7.85
N VAL A 102 6.32 19.87 7.62
CA VAL A 102 5.53 19.15 6.63
C VAL A 102 6.17 19.24 5.24
N GLU A 103 6.52 20.45 4.81
CA GLU A 103 7.13 20.71 3.51
C GLU A 103 8.48 19.98 3.35
N GLU A 104 9.38 20.09 4.34
CA GLU A 104 10.64 19.35 4.31
C GLU A 104 10.47 17.84 4.27
N ASN A 105 9.45 17.30 4.97
CA ASN A 105 9.10 15.87 4.83
C ASN A 105 8.71 15.50 3.41
N LEU A 106 7.90 16.32 2.75
CA LEU A 106 7.50 16.10 1.35
C LEU A 106 8.70 16.17 0.41
N GLU A 107 9.53 17.21 0.54
CA GLU A 107 10.76 17.39 -0.25
C GLU A 107 11.72 16.20 -0.10
N MET A 108 11.86 15.63 1.11
CA MET A 108 12.63 14.41 1.33
C MET A 108 12.11 13.22 0.51
N GLY A 109 10.82 13.17 0.19
CA GLY A 109 10.25 12.18 -0.72
C GLY A 109 10.78 12.31 -2.15
N ALA A 110 11.15 13.52 -2.58
CA ALA A 110 11.71 13.76 -3.91
C ALA A 110 13.24 13.57 -3.97
N PHE A 111 13.92 13.16 -2.89
CA PHE A 111 15.39 13.08 -2.79
C PHE A 111 16.06 12.28 -3.91
N ILE A 112 15.40 11.25 -4.43
CA ILE A 112 15.96 10.43 -5.52
C ILE A 112 15.79 11.06 -6.90
N ARG A 113 14.99 12.15 -7.02
CA ARG A 113 14.67 12.83 -8.28
C ARG A 113 15.72 13.86 -8.59
N LYS A 114 15.89 14.15 -9.90
CA LYS A 114 16.81 15.19 -10.41
C LYS A 114 16.07 16.30 -11.17
N ASP A 115 14.76 16.10 -11.38
CA ASP A 115 13.87 17.06 -12.04
C ASP A 115 13.30 18.05 -11.02
N ASP A 116 12.70 19.13 -11.50
CA ASP A 116 11.91 20.03 -10.68
C ASP A 116 10.65 19.30 -10.19
N PHE A 117 10.43 19.31 -8.88
CA PHE A 117 9.30 18.66 -8.23
C PHE A 117 8.21 19.63 -7.75
N SER A 118 8.30 20.91 -8.07
CA SER A 118 7.36 21.94 -7.64
C SER A 118 5.91 21.60 -8.02
N ASP A 119 5.67 21.15 -9.26
CA ASP A 119 4.35 20.73 -9.71
C ASP A 119 3.83 19.53 -8.90
N THR A 120 4.72 18.57 -8.56
CA THR A 120 4.34 17.42 -7.75
C THR A 120 3.98 17.83 -6.33
N LEU A 121 4.71 18.77 -5.75
CA LEU A 121 4.43 19.31 -4.42
C LEU A 121 3.05 19.98 -4.39
N GLU A 122 2.71 20.81 -5.41
CA GLU A 122 1.38 21.41 -5.49
C GLU A 122 0.28 20.35 -5.67
N GLN A 123 0.48 19.32 -6.51
CA GLN A 123 -0.46 18.19 -6.63
C GLN A 123 -0.69 17.48 -5.29
N VAL A 124 0.36 17.27 -4.50
CA VAL A 124 0.24 16.70 -3.16
C VAL A 124 -0.55 17.63 -2.23
N PHE A 125 -0.35 18.93 -2.32
CA PHE A 125 -1.13 19.90 -1.55
C PHE A 125 -2.59 20.00 -1.99
N GLU A 126 -2.89 19.77 -3.25
CA GLU A 126 -4.27 19.67 -3.76
C GLU A 126 -4.97 18.41 -3.20
N LEU A 127 -4.28 17.27 -3.19
CA LEU A 127 -4.80 16.01 -2.61
C LEU A 127 -4.95 16.09 -1.08
N PHE A 128 -4.07 16.83 -0.41
CA PHE A 128 -4.03 16.96 1.05
C PHE A 128 -3.98 18.44 1.48
N PRO A 129 -5.10 19.20 1.40
CA PRO A 129 -5.11 20.65 1.68
C PRO A 129 -4.57 21.02 3.06
N ILE A 130 -4.79 20.16 4.06
CA ILE A 130 -4.29 20.36 5.42
C ILE A 130 -2.75 20.42 5.48
N LEU A 131 -2.06 19.72 4.57
CA LEU A 131 -0.60 19.74 4.50
C LEU A 131 -0.12 21.09 3.95
N LYS A 132 -0.86 21.71 3.03
CA LYS A 132 -0.58 23.06 2.52
C LYS A 132 -0.73 24.10 3.63
N GLU A 133 -1.83 24.01 4.38
CA GLU A 133 -2.11 24.89 5.52
C GLU A 133 -1.00 24.81 6.57
N LYS A 134 -0.55 23.60 6.89
CA LYS A 134 0.44 23.31 7.93
C LYS A 134 1.86 23.15 7.42
N ARG A 135 2.15 23.60 6.18
CA ARG A 135 3.43 23.32 5.48
C ARG A 135 4.69 23.69 6.28
N LYS A 136 4.63 24.73 7.10
CA LYS A 136 5.75 25.21 7.94
C LYS A 136 5.75 24.65 9.37
N GLN A 137 4.73 23.88 9.76
CA GLN A 137 4.63 23.27 11.08
C GLN A 137 5.50 22.01 11.15
N ALA A 138 6.13 21.76 12.32
CA ALA A 138 6.87 20.53 12.56
C ALA A 138 5.91 19.32 12.49
N ALA A 139 6.29 18.28 11.73
CA ALA A 139 5.42 17.12 11.51
C ALA A 139 5.12 16.33 12.80
N GLY A 140 5.99 16.42 13.81
CA GLY A 140 5.77 15.84 15.13
C GLY A 140 4.58 16.41 15.91
N GLU A 141 4.20 17.68 15.61
CA GLU A 141 3.08 18.38 16.27
C GLU A 141 1.72 18.06 15.63
N LEU A 142 1.70 17.33 14.53
CA LEU A 142 0.49 16.95 13.82
C LEU A 142 -0.28 15.85 14.55
N SER A 143 -1.61 15.76 14.30
CA SER A 143 -2.41 14.61 14.70
C SER A 143 -1.94 13.31 14.02
N GLY A 144 -2.33 12.14 14.55
CA GLY A 144 -1.99 10.84 13.96
C GLY A 144 -2.39 10.75 12.48
N GLY A 145 -3.62 11.14 12.13
CA GLY A 145 -4.08 11.13 10.75
C GLY A 145 -3.38 12.13 9.84
N GLN A 146 -3.07 13.33 10.34
CA GLN A 146 -2.28 14.30 9.57
C GLN A 146 -0.86 13.78 9.31
N ARG A 147 -0.24 13.08 10.28
CA ARG A 147 1.05 12.41 10.06
C ARG A 147 0.96 11.32 8.97
N GLN A 148 -0.13 10.56 8.94
CA GLN A 148 -0.35 9.58 7.86
C GLN A 148 -0.51 10.25 6.50
N GLN A 149 -1.21 11.38 6.41
CA GLN A 149 -1.29 12.16 5.18
C GLN A 149 0.10 12.66 4.73
N VAL A 150 0.96 13.12 5.66
CA VAL A 150 2.36 13.47 5.34
C VAL A 150 3.11 12.26 4.78
N ALA A 151 2.95 11.08 5.39
CA ALA A 151 3.64 9.86 4.93
C ALA A 151 3.21 9.44 3.52
N VAL A 152 1.90 9.49 3.22
CA VAL A 152 1.36 9.23 1.88
C VAL A 152 1.85 10.29 0.89
N GLY A 153 1.72 11.58 1.24
CA GLY A 153 2.21 12.70 0.42
C GLY A 153 3.69 12.56 0.09
N ARG A 154 4.52 12.22 1.08
CA ARG A 154 5.95 11.97 0.88
C ARG A 154 6.22 10.84 -0.11
N ALA A 155 5.46 9.75 -0.05
CA ALA A 155 5.60 8.66 -1.02
C ALA A 155 5.18 9.10 -2.43
N LEU A 156 4.15 9.94 -2.56
CA LEU A 156 3.71 10.50 -3.86
C LEU A 156 4.74 11.43 -4.49
N MET A 157 5.60 12.09 -3.69
CA MET A 157 6.68 12.94 -4.21
C MET A 157 7.69 12.17 -5.08
N THR A 158 7.79 10.85 -4.95
CA THR A 158 8.61 10.01 -5.84
C THR A 158 8.02 9.89 -7.26
N LYS A 159 6.80 10.37 -7.55
CA LYS A 159 5.97 10.08 -8.73
C LYS A 159 5.83 8.57 -8.97
N PRO A 160 5.27 7.83 -8.01
CA PRO A 160 5.23 6.38 -8.10
C PRO A 160 4.24 5.93 -9.18
N LYS A 161 4.56 4.81 -9.84
CA LYS A 161 3.65 4.11 -10.75
C LYS A 161 2.68 3.19 -10.02
N ILE A 162 3.00 2.84 -8.78
CA ILE A 162 2.17 2.09 -7.83
C ILE A 162 2.49 2.54 -6.42
N LEU A 163 1.46 2.66 -5.57
CA LEU A 163 1.60 3.01 -4.16
C LEU A 163 1.24 1.81 -3.28
N MET A 164 2.13 1.47 -2.35
CA MET A 164 1.93 0.38 -1.41
C MET A 164 1.81 0.96 0.01
N LEU A 165 0.74 0.58 0.73
CA LEU A 165 0.39 1.13 2.04
C LEU A 165 0.28 0.00 3.08
N ASP A 166 1.15 -0.01 4.09
CA ASP A 166 1.14 -1.02 5.16
C ASP A 166 0.43 -0.47 6.40
N GLU A 167 -0.83 -0.85 6.61
CA GLU A 167 -1.73 -0.44 7.69
C GLU A 167 -1.80 1.09 7.88
N PRO A 168 -2.17 1.86 6.83
CA PRO A 168 -2.15 3.32 6.89
C PRO A 168 -3.13 3.90 7.92
N THR A 169 -4.15 3.15 8.35
CA THR A 169 -5.12 3.60 9.35
C THR A 169 -4.80 3.16 10.78
N ALA A 170 -3.63 2.53 11.00
CA ALA A 170 -3.26 2.06 12.33
C ALA A 170 -3.15 3.21 13.34
N GLY A 171 -3.87 3.09 14.47
CA GLY A 171 -3.80 4.06 15.58
C GLY A 171 -4.48 5.40 15.33
N VAL A 172 -5.32 5.54 14.29
CA VAL A 172 -6.14 6.73 14.06
C VAL A 172 -7.58 6.52 14.53
N SER A 173 -8.30 7.62 14.79
CA SER A 173 -9.72 7.55 15.14
C SER A 173 -10.60 7.16 13.94
N PRO A 174 -11.82 6.61 14.15
CA PRO A 174 -12.69 6.21 13.04
C PRO A 174 -12.98 7.32 12.03
N ILE A 175 -13.20 8.56 12.49
CA ILE A 175 -13.47 9.71 11.61
C ILE A 175 -12.26 9.99 10.71
N VAL A 176 -11.06 9.98 11.28
CA VAL A 176 -9.81 10.22 10.56
C VAL A 176 -9.49 9.05 9.60
N MET A 177 -9.92 7.84 9.95
CA MET A 177 -9.80 6.67 9.09
C MET A 177 -10.63 6.83 7.81
N ASP A 178 -11.89 7.26 7.95
CA ASP A 178 -12.78 7.51 6.81
C ASP A 178 -12.19 8.60 5.88
N GLU A 179 -11.72 9.72 6.47
CA GLU A 179 -11.02 10.78 5.72
C GLU A 179 -9.80 10.25 4.96
N LEU A 180 -9.01 9.36 5.58
CA LEU A 180 -7.82 8.80 4.94
C LEU A 180 -8.19 7.85 3.80
N PHE A 181 -9.23 7.04 3.95
CA PHE A 181 -9.75 6.19 2.87
C PHE A 181 -10.26 7.02 1.70
N ASP A 182 -10.96 8.13 1.94
CA ASP A 182 -11.38 9.05 0.88
C ASP A 182 -10.17 9.60 0.10
N ARG A 183 -9.10 10.00 0.79
CA ARG A 183 -7.85 10.43 0.15
C ARG A 183 -7.17 9.31 -0.66
N ILE A 184 -7.20 8.07 -0.16
CA ILE A 184 -6.67 6.91 -0.88
C ILE A 184 -7.46 6.67 -2.18
N ILE A 185 -8.79 6.81 -2.14
CA ILE A 185 -9.66 6.73 -3.33
C ILE A 185 -9.30 7.83 -4.32
N GLU A 186 -9.13 9.08 -3.86
CA GLU A 186 -8.72 10.20 -4.72
C GLU A 186 -7.37 9.94 -5.39
N VAL A 187 -6.38 9.43 -4.64
CA VAL A 187 -5.07 9.05 -5.20
C VAL A 187 -5.22 7.96 -6.27
N SER A 188 -6.01 6.91 -6.02
CA SER A 188 -6.28 5.88 -7.03
C SER A 188 -6.98 6.46 -8.26
N GLY A 189 -7.90 7.40 -8.07
CA GLY A 189 -8.60 8.13 -9.13
C GLY A 189 -7.68 8.91 -10.09
N THR A 190 -6.45 9.22 -9.67
CA THR A 190 -5.41 9.79 -10.56
C THR A 190 -4.79 8.76 -11.51
N GLY A 191 -5.18 7.48 -11.40
CA GLY A 191 -4.66 6.38 -12.21
C GLY A 191 -3.53 5.58 -11.54
N ILE A 192 -3.11 5.94 -10.32
CA ILE A 192 -2.09 5.23 -9.56
C ILE A 192 -2.71 3.98 -8.92
N PRO A 193 -2.28 2.75 -9.27
CA PRO A 193 -2.71 1.54 -8.56
C PRO A 193 -2.28 1.58 -7.10
N ILE A 194 -3.15 1.07 -6.21
CA ILE A 194 -2.86 0.99 -4.79
C ILE A 194 -2.91 -0.45 -4.31
N LEU A 195 -1.85 -0.92 -3.66
CA LEU A 195 -1.86 -2.17 -2.90
C LEU A 195 -1.78 -1.83 -1.41
N MET A 196 -2.80 -2.21 -0.66
CA MET A 196 -2.91 -1.86 0.76
C MET A 196 -3.05 -3.10 1.64
N VAL A 197 -2.36 -3.12 2.76
CA VAL A 197 -2.61 -4.04 3.86
C VAL A 197 -3.41 -3.31 4.93
N GLU A 198 -4.47 -3.92 5.44
CA GLU A 198 -5.28 -3.34 6.51
C GLU A 198 -5.73 -4.37 7.55
N GLN A 199 -5.87 -3.88 8.79
CA GLN A 199 -6.43 -4.64 9.88
C GLN A 199 -7.95 -4.47 9.95
N ASN A 200 -8.47 -3.26 9.65
CA ASN A 200 -9.90 -3.00 9.57
C ASN A 200 -10.48 -3.50 8.25
N ALA A 201 -10.70 -4.83 8.20
CA ALA A 201 -11.09 -5.52 6.98
C ALA A 201 -12.40 -4.99 6.38
N ARG A 202 -13.39 -4.61 7.21
CA ARG A 202 -14.71 -4.17 6.72
C ARG A 202 -14.62 -2.87 5.91
N GLN A 203 -13.95 -1.85 6.45
CA GLN A 203 -13.81 -0.57 5.78
C GLN A 203 -12.88 -0.69 4.57
N ALA A 204 -11.75 -1.37 4.72
CA ALA A 204 -10.79 -1.55 3.63
C ALA A 204 -11.38 -2.32 2.44
N LEU A 205 -12.13 -3.40 2.66
CA LEU A 205 -12.84 -4.11 1.59
C LEU A 205 -13.97 -3.25 0.99
N GLY A 206 -14.50 -2.28 1.73
CA GLY A 206 -15.52 -1.34 1.23
C GLY A 206 -15.06 -0.49 0.05
N ILE A 207 -13.77 -0.17 0.00
CA ILE A 207 -13.15 0.64 -1.07
C ILE A 207 -12.36 -0.20 -2.08
N ALA A 208 -12.25 -1.53 -1.88
CA ALA A 208 -11.41 -2.40 -2.69
C ALA A 208 -12.09 -2.87 -3.98
N ASP A 209 -11.42 -2.72 -5.11
CA ASP A 209 -11.76 -3.40 -6.36
C ASP A 209 -11.47 -4.89 -6.24
N THR A 210 -10.32 -5.24 -5.64
CA THR A 210 -9.93 -6.63 -5.36
C THR A 210 -9.49 -6.77 -3.91
N GLY A 211 -10.04 -7.75 -3.20
CA GLY A 211 -9.67 -8.12 -1.85
C GLY A 211 -9.01 -9.49 -1.78
N TYR A 212 -8.03 -9.62 -0.91
CA TYR A 212 -7.32 -10.85 -0.58
C TYR A 212 -7.44 -11.10 0.92
N VAL A 213 -8.16 -12.15 1.31
CA VAL A 213 -8.20 -12.59 2.71
C VAL A 213 -7.10 -13.61 2.92
N MET A 214 -6.08 -13.23 3.69
CA MET A 214 -4.94 -14.11 4.00
C MET A 214 -5.11 -14.84 5.32
N VAL A 215 -4.73 -16.12 5.33
CA VAL A 215 -4.66 -16.96 6.52
C VAL A 215 -3.42 -17.82 6.44
N GLN A 216 -2.58 -17.82 7.47
CA GLN A 216 -1.37 -18.64 7.56
C GLN A 216 -0.52 -18.61 6.28
N GLY A 217 -0.27 -17.41 5.76
CA GLY A 217 0.57 -17.20 4.59
C GLY A 217 -0.03 -17.62 3.25
N ARG A 218 -1.35 -17.83 3.16
CA ARG A 218 -2.05 -18.23 1.94
C ARG A 218 -3.24 -17.34 1.65
N ASN A 219 -3.65 -17.24 0.39
CA ASN A 219 -4.94 -16.66 0.03
C ASN A 219 -6.05 -17.65 0.43
N ALA A 220 -6.84 -17.31 1.45
CA ALA A 220 -8.02 -18.10 1.83
C ALA A 220 -9.21 -17.73 0.92
N TYR A 221 -9.41 -16.44 0.68
CA TYR A 221 -10.45 -15.94 -0.23
C TYR A 221 -9.89 -14.83 -1.10
N THR A 222 -10.37 -14.75 -2.34
CA THR A 222 -10.02 -13.69 -3.29
C THR A 222 -11.26 -13.31 -4.08
N GLY A 223 -11.52 -12.01 -4.23
CA GLY A 223 -12.67 -11.51 -4.98
C GLY A 223 -12.79 -9.99 -4.91
N SER A 224 -13.83 -9.43 -5.54
CA SER A 224 -14.09 -8.00 -5.33
C SER A 224 -14.46 -7.72 -3.87
N GLY A 225 -14.10 -6.52 -3.37
CA GLY A 225 -14.40 -6.13 -1.99
C GLY A 225 -15.87 -6.34 -1.64
N ARG A 226 -16.79 -5.94 -2.54
CA ARG A 226 -18.23 -6.14 -2.39
C ARG A 226 -18.62 -7.62 -2.22
N LYS A 227 -18.03 -8.54 -3.02
CA LYS A 227 -18.30 -9.98 -2.92
C LYS A 227 -17.82 -10.54 -1.59
N LEU A 228 -16.62 -10.17 -1.15
CA LEU A 228 -16.06 -10.62 0.12
C LEU A 228 -16.85 -10.09 1.33
N LEU A 229 -17.34 -8.85 1.28
CA LEU A 229 -18.21 -8.28 2.31
C LEU A 229 -19.57 -8.97 2.40
N ALA A 230 -20.08 -9.51 1.29
CA ALA A 230 -21.34 -10.25 1.25
C ALA A 230 -21.21 -11.74 1.61
N ASP A 231 -19.99 -12.28 1.59
CA ASP A 231 -19.72 -13.69 1.85
C ASP A 231 -19.92 -14.04 3.33
N PRO A 232 -20.83 -14.99 3.68
CA PRO A 232 -21.12 -15.34 5.07
C PRO A 232 -19.93 -15.93 5.82
N GLU A 233 -19.07 -16.70 5.15
CA GLU A 233 -17.87 -17.31 5.74
C GLU A 233 -16.83 -16.24 6.07
N VAL A 234 -16.58 -15.32 5.14
CA VAL A 234 -15.67 -14.18 5.33
C VAL A 234 -16.18 -13.30 6.46
N ARG A 235 -17.49 -13.00 6.49
CA ARG A 235 -18.10 -12.19 7.56
C ARG A 235 -17.92 -12.82 8.93
N LYS A 236 -18.26 -14.09 9.06
CA LYS A 236 -18.18 -14.83 10.32
C LYS A 236 -16.74 -14.94 10.84
N SER A 237 -15.78 -15.18 9.94
CA SER A 237 -14.41 -15.50 10.32
C SER A 237 -13.49 -14.28 10.43
N PHE A 238 -13.78 -13.17 9.71
CA PHE A 238 -12.82 -12.07 9.54
C PHE A 238 -13.40 -10.66 9.72
N LEU A 239 -14.74 -10.49 9.70
CA LEU A 239 -15.38 -9.16 9.75
C LEU A 239 -16.14 -8.90 11.06
N GLY A 240 -16.09 -9.82 12.01
CA GLY A 240 -16.78 -9.68 13.31
C GLY A 240 -18.29 -9.72 13.14
N GLY A 241 -18.79 -10.81 12.57
CA GLY A 241 -20.17 -11.05 12.15
C GLY A 241 -21.22 -10.90 13.21
#